data_af844282aa3bcb4f1d57f1e213e36a8e
#
_entry.id   af844282aa3bcb4f1d57f1e213e36a8e
#
_cell.length_a   1.000
_cell.length_b   1.000
_cell.length_c   1.000
_cell.angle_alpha   90.00
_cell.angle_beta   90.00
_cell.angle_gamma   90.00
#
_symmetry.space_group_name_H-M   'P 1'
#
loop_
_entity.id
_entity.type
_entity.pdbx_description
1 polymer ?
#
loop_
_entity_poly.entity_id
_entity_poly.type
_entity_poly.pdbx_seq_one_letter_code
_entity_poly.pdbx_strand_id
1 'polypeptide(L)'
;MKKDPSEIPFSYPVKVGHISANPVEVRVSADKDELKALAESWNVVSVDNLRADLQINRWKRDGIRVKGRVQAKIVQSCIVTLEPVESEIDETFEQIFVPENSKLARHPANDTGEMVLDPDGPDLPEVFTGDTIDAGEVVAEFAALAIDPYPRKEGVEFAAHIEDTGENDRKPSAFAALKDWKKD
;
A
#
# COMPACT_ATOMS: atom_id res chain seq x y z
N MET A 1 12.38 22.34 -8.36
CA MET A 1 10.90 22.46 -8.37
C MET A 1 10.40 21.47 -7.33
N LYS A 2 9.64 21.92 -6.32
CA LYS A 2 8.96 20.97 -5.44
C LYS A 2 7.84 20.32 -6.25
N LYS A 3 7.89 18.99 -6.46
CA LYS A 3 6.77 18.23 -7.00
C LYS A 3 5.57 18.41 -6.08
N ASP A 4 4.40 18.58 -6.65
CA ASP A 4 3.14 18.62 -5.90
C ASP A 4 2.93 17.22 -5.26
N PRO A 5 2.69 17.12 -3.94
CA PRO A 5 2.47 15.83 -3.29
C PRO A 5 1.19 15.10 -3.74
N SER A 6 0.39 15.73 -4.61
CA SER A 6 -0.79 15.14 -5.23
C SER A 6 -0.52 14.47 -6.59
N GLU A 7 0.73 14.49 -7.09
CA GLU A 7 1.07 13.89 -8.38
C GLU A 7 1.23 12.37 -8.21
N ILE A 8 0.35 11.61 -8.88
CA ILE A 8 0.39 10.13 -8.88
C ILE A 8 1.73 9.70 -9.48
N PRO A 9 2.55 8.90 -8.75
CA PRO A 9 3.90 8.56 -9.18
C PRO A 9 3.94 7.65 -10.41
N PHE A 10 2.87 6.86 -10.65
CA PHE A 10 2.71 5.98 -11.79
C PHE A 10 1.26 5.98 -12.23
N SER A 11 0.97 6.47 -13.42
CA SER A 11 -0.38 6.65 -13.93
C SER A 11 -0.54 6.01 -15.31
N TYR A 12 -1.59 5.20 -15.45
CA TYR A 12 -1.98 4.59 -16.73
C TYR A 12 -3.51 4.64 -16.89
N PRO A 13 -4.05 5.74 -17.42
CA PRO A 13 -5.49 5.91 -17.55
C PRO A 13 -6.09 4.99 -18.62
N VAL A 14 -7.10 4.22 -18.24
CA VAL A 14 -7.83 3.30 -19.11
C VAL A 14 -9.29 3.74 -19.24
N LYS A 15 -9.74 3.93 -20.49
CA LYS A 15 -11.15 4.23 -20.77
C LYS A 15 -12.00 2.98 -20.62
N VAL A 16 -12.94 3.01 -19.68
CA VAL A 16 -13.76 1.86 -19.31
C VAL A 16 -15.21 1.94 -19.82
N GLY A 17 -15.61 3.08 -20.38
CA GLY A 17 -16.99 3.29 -20.83
C GLY A 17 -17.50 2.30 -21.89
N HIS A 18 -16.61 1.69 -22.65
CA HIS A 18 -16.95 0.73 -23.72
C HIS A 18 -16.41 -0.69 -23.48
N ILE A 19 -15.92 -0.98 -22.27
CA ILE A 19 -15.39 -2.32 -21.96
C ILE A 19 -16.55 -3.32 -21.94
N SER A 20 -16.35 -4.44 -22.62
CA SER A 20 -17.27 -5.57 -22.69
C SER A 20 -17.01 -6.59 -21.56
N ALA A 21 -17.81 -7.68 -21.56
CA ALA A 21 -17.55 -8.80 -20.66
C ALA A 21 -16.28 -9.58 -21.03
N ASN A 22 -15.81 -9.49 -22.28
CA ASN A 22 -14.55 -10.09 -22.67
C ASN A 22 -13.40 -9.25 -22.10
N PRO A 23 -12.42 -9.88 -21.42
CA PRO A 23 -11.28 -9.17 -20.85
C PRO A 23 -10.46 -8.45 -21.93
N VAL A 24 -10.08 -7.23 -21.62
CA VAL A 24 -9.05 -6.49 -22.36
C VAL A 24 -7.74 -6.68 -21.62
N GLU A 25 -6.73 -7.21 -22.31
CA GLU A 25 -5.40 -7.38 -21.74
C GLU A 25 -4.61 -6.08 -21.91
N VAL A 26 -4.04 -5.61 -20.81
CA VAL A 26 -3.21 -4.40 -20.76
C VAL A 26 -1.90 -4.76 -20.05
N ARG A 27 -0.78 -4.37 -20.67
CA ARG A 27 0.54 -4.46 -20.04
C ARG A 27 1.05 -3.08 -19.73
N VAL A 28 1.47 -2.89 -18.51
CA VAL A 28 2.03 -1.62 -18.05
C VAL A 28 3.44 -1.85 -17.51
N SER A 29 4.29 -0.86 -17.68
CA SER A 29 5.63 -0.86 -17.10
C SER A 29 6.04 0.58 -16.83
N ALA A 30 6.60 0.81 -15.65
CA ALA A 30 7.07 2.13 -15.26
C ALA A 30 8.35 2.51 -16.02
N ASP A 31 8.44 3.76 -16.41
CA ASP A 31 9.63 4.36 -16.97
C ASP A 31 10.61 4.81 -15.86
N LYS A 32 11.77 5.36 -16.26
CA LYS A 32 12.83 5.75 -15.30
C LYS A 32 12.42 6.87 -14.35
N ASP A 33 11.60 7.81 -14.80
CA ASP A 33 11.16 8.93 -13.98
C ASP A 33 10.05 8.49 -13.03
N GLU A 34 9.17 7.60 -13.49
CA GLU A 34 8.12 6.96 -12.69
C GLU A 34 8.73 6.04 -11.62
N LEU A 35 9.73 5.21 -11.96
CA LEU A 35 10.45 4.36 -10.98
C LEU A 35 11.09 5.20 -9.88
N LYS A 36 11.66 6.35 -10.22
CA LYS A 36 12.21 7.27 -9.24
C LYS A 36 11.13 7.89 -8.36
N ALA A 37 10.00 8.30 -8.95
CA ALA A 37 8.87 8.85 -8.21
C ALA A 37 8.25 7.81 -7.26
N LEU A 38 8.16 6.55 -7.70
CA LEU A 38 7.72 5.42 -6.87
C LEU A 38 8.67 5.17 -5.70
N ALA A 39 9.99 5.21 -5.92
CA ALA A 39 10.96 5.04 -4.85
C ALA A 39 10.83 6.13 -3.78
N GLU A 40 10.60 7.38 -4.18
CA GLU A 40 10.33 8.50 -3.28
C GLU A 40 9.01 8.31 -2.51
N SER A 41 7.94 7.90 -3.22
CA SER A 41 6.61 7.68 -2.64
C SER A 41 6.58 6.53 -1.63
N TRP A 42 7.23 5.42 -1.93
CA TRP A 42 7.29 4.24 -1.08
C TRP A 42 8.38 4.33 0.01
N ASN A 43 9.17 5.39 -0.01
CA ASN A 43 10.30 5.59 0.92
C ASN A 43 11.28 4.41 0.92
N VAL A 44 11.60 3.90 -0.26
CA VAL A 44 12.60 2.85 -0.49
C VAL A 44 13.85 3.44 -1.14
N VAL A 45 14.97 2.71 -1.12
CA VAL A 45 16.25 3.18 -1.68
C VAL A 45 16.17 3.32 -3.20
N SER A 46 15.62 2.30 -3.88
CA SER A 46 15.34 2.33 -5.31
C SER A 46 14.20 1.38 -5.68
N VAL A 47 13.57 1.67 -6.82
CA VAL A 47 12.72 0.74 -7.56
C VAL A 47 13.39 0.52 -8.90
N ASP A 48 13.86 -0.70 -9.15
CA ASP A 48 14.68 -1.00 -10.33
C ASP A 48 13.81 -1.35 -11.53
N ASN A 49 12.65 -1.96 -11.25
CA ASN A 49 11.63 -2.22 -12.26
C ASN A 49 10.24 -2.35 -11.61
N LEU A 50 9.21 -1.98 -12.35
CA LEU A 50 7.80 -2.26 -12.05
C LEU A 50 7.10 -2.61 -13.35
N ARG A 51 6.40 -3.74 -13.39
CA ARG A 51 5.56 -4.15 -14.51
C ARG A 51 4.32 -4.88 -14.01
N ALA A 52 3.25 -4.80 -14.78
CA ALA A 52 2.05 -5.60 -14.51
C ALA A 52 1.36 -6.05 -15.79
N ASP A 53 0.80 -7.24 -15.73
CA ASP A 53 -0.14 -7.77 -16.72
C ASP A 53 -1.54 -7.69 -16.14
N LEU A 54 -2.45 -6.99 -16.82
CA LEU A 54 -3.79 -6.68 -16.34
C LEU A 54 -4.83 -7.28 -17.28
N GLN A 55 -5.93 -7.72 -16.70
CA GLN A 55 -7.16 -8.10 -17.40
C GLN A 55 -8.30 -7.23 -16.89
N ILE A 56 -8.88 -6.42 -17.77
CA ILE A 56 -9.92 -5.46 -17.43
C ILE A 56 -11.20 -5.87 -18.17
N ASN A 57 -12.28 -6.12 -17.43
CA ASN A 57 -13.55 -6.49 -18.01
C ASN A 57 -14.74 -5.92 -17.21
N ARG A 58 -15.90 -5.93 -17.85
CA ARG A 58 -17.13 -5.51 -17.16
C ARG A 58 -17.48 -6.46 -16.01
N TRP A 59 -17.86 -5.88 -14.88
CA TRP A 59 -18.33 -6.59 -13.71
C TRP A 59 -19.77 -6.23 -13.38
N LYS A 60 -20.62 -7.22 -13.28
CA LYS A 60 -22.08 -7.04 -13.08
C LYS A 60 -22.67 -6.11 -14.15
N ARG A 61 -23.48 -5.13 -13.74
CA ARG A 61 -24.22 -4.24 -14.65
C ARG A 61 -23.33 -3.11 -15.20
N ASP A 62 -22.64 -2.41 -14.34
CA ASP A 62 -21.95 -1.14 -14.62
C ASP A 62 -20.58 -1.02 -13.93
N GLY A 63 -20.18 -2.04 -13.18
CA GLY A 63 -18.86 -2.11 -12.59
C GLY A 63 -17.78 -2.58 -13.57
N ILE A 64 -16.56 -2.36 -13.18
CA ILE A 64 -15.34 -2.79 -13.87
C ILE A 64 -14.53 -3.65 -12.90
N ARG A 65 -14.02 -4.76 -13.41
CA ARG A 65 -13.10 -5.62 -12.69
C ARG A 65 -11.73 -5.51 -13.32
N VAL A 66 -10.75 -5.24 -12.49
CA VAL A 66 -9.32 -5.26 -12.83
C VAL A 66 -8.69 -6.43 -12.10
N LYS A 67 -8.20 -7.41 -12.84
CA LYS A 67 -7.34 -8.48 -12.31
C LYS A 67 -5.94 -8.26 -12.83
N GLY A 68 -4.96 -8.45 -11.98
CA GLY A 68 -3.58 -8.24 -12.39
C GLY A 68 -2.58 -9.09 -11.65
N ARG A 69 -1.40 -9.14 -12.21
CA ARG A 69 -0.18 -9.61 -11.55
C ARG A 69 0.86 -8.51 -11.68
N VAL A 70 1.30 -8.00 -10.54
CA VAL A 70 2.36 -6.99 -10.48
C VAL A 70 3.68 -7.65 -10.09
N GLN A 71 4.74 -7.23 -10.74
CA GLN A 71 6.11 -7.66 -10.47
C GLN A 71 7.00 -6.43 -10.35
N ALA A 72 7.76 -6.35 -9.27
CA ALA A 72 8.72 -5.28 -9.06
C ALA A 72 10.01 -5.79 -8.41
N LYS A 73 11.10 -5.06 -8.63
CA LYS A 73 12.35 -5.20 -7.88
C LYS A 73 12.63 -3.90 -7.18
N ILE A 74 12.84 -4.00 -5.87
CA ILE A 74 13.08 -2.86 -5.01
C ILE A 74 14.33 -3.08 -4.16
N VAL A 75 14.94 -1.99 -3.73
CA VAL A 75 16.01 -2.00 -2.75
C VAL A 75 15.55 -1.22 -1.53
N GLN A 76 15.60 -1.85 -0.37
CA GLN A 76 15.25 -1.26 0.92
C GLN A 76 16.47 -1.20 1.84
N SER A 77 16.43 -0.36 2.86
CA SER A 77 17.46 -0.38 3.91
C SER A 77 17.12 -1.42 4.96
N CYS A 78 18.05 -2.31 5.28
CA CYS A 78 17.93 -3.24 6.41
C CYS A 78 17.61 -2.48 7.69
N ILE A 79 16.59 -2.91 8.45
CA ILE A 79 16.21 -2.23 9.70
C ILE A 79 17.25 -2.35 10.82
N VAL A 80 18.20 -3.27 10.69
CA VAL A 80 19.25 -3.53 11.70
C VAL A 80 20.56 -2.86 11.33
N THR A 81 21.01 -3.03 10.06
CA THR A 81 22.35 -2.60 9.63
C THR A 81 22.34 -1.37 8.73
N LEU A 82 21.17 -0.96 8.24
CA LEU A 82 20.98 0.07 7.22
C LEU A 82 21.64 -0.24 5.86
N GLU A 83 22.17 -1.45 5.70
CA GLU A 83 22.69 -1.90 4.41
C GLU A 83 21.54 -2.19 3.42
N PRO A 84 21.81 -2.06 2.11
CA PRO A 84 20.79 -2.33 1.10
C PRO A 84 20.39 -3.80 1.09
N VAL A 85 19.08 -4.04 0.97
CA VAL A 85 18.45 -5.36 0.81
C VAL A 85 17.61 -5.33 -0.46
N GLU A 86 17.91 -6.20 -1.40
CA GLU A 86 17.11 -6.39 -2.61
C GLU A 86 15.89 -7.26 -2.28
N SER A 87 14.73 -6.86 -2.76
CA SER A 87 13.48 -7.58 -2.61
C SER A 87 12.73 -7.67 -3.93
N GLU A 88 12.12 -8.82 -4.18
CA GLU A 88 11.25 -9.03 -5.34
C GLU A 88 9.79 -9.10 -4.88
N ILE A 89 8.96 -8.34 -5.56
CA ILE A 89 7.51 -8.34 -5.40
C ILE A 89 6.92 -9.12 -6.56
N ASP A 90 6.02 -10.06 -6.28
CA ASP A 90 5.28 -10.82 -7.29
C ASP A 90 3.90 -11.17 -6.73
N GLU A 91 2.94 -10.26 -6.93
CA GLU A 91 1.62 -10.33 -6.33
C GLU A 91 0.51 -10.36 -7.38
N THR A 92 -0.54 -11.10 -7.07
CA THR A 92 -1.78 -11.10 -7.85
C THR A 92 -2.87 -10.38 -7.10
N PHE A 93 -3.64 -9.58 -7.81
CA PHE A 93 -4.69 -8.79 -7.21
C PHE A 93 -5.98 -8.78 -8.03
N GLU A 94 -7.06 -8.42 -7.39
CA GLU A 94 -8.34 -8.13 -8.01
C GLU A 94 -8.93 -6.87 -7.36
N GLN A 95 -9.23 -5.85 -8.18
CA GLN A 95 -9.90 -4.64 -7.75
C GLN A 95 -11.19 -4.45 -8.53
N ILE A 96 -12.25 -4.05 -7.84
CA ILE A 96 -13.55 -3.77 -8.44
C ILE A 96 -13.83 -2.27 -8.35
N PHE A 97 -14.20 -1.70 -9.48
CA PHE A 97 -14.59 -0.30 -9.59
C PHE A 97 -16.06 -0.19 -9.94
N VAL A 98 -16.74 0.80 -9.37
CA VAL A 98 -18.13 1.11 -9.70
C VAL A 98 -18.30 2.61 -9.93
N PRO A 99 -19.16 3.01 -10.87
CA PRO A 99 -19.48 4.43 -11.05
C PRO A 99 -20.11 5.02 -9.77
N GLU A 100 -19.82 6.28 -9.48
CA GLU A 100 -20.37 7.00 -8.32
C GLU A 100 -21.92 6.89 -8.22
N ASN A 101 -22.59 6.92 -9.36
CA ASN A 101 -24.06 6.83 -9.42
C ASN A 101 -24.60 5.39 -9.41
N SER A 102 -23.74 4.38 -9.29
CA SER A 102 -24.12 2.98 -9.27
C SER A 102 -24.85 2.63 -7.97
N LYS A 103 -25.84 1.76 -8.09
CA LYS A 103 -26.46 1.14 -6.90
C LYS A 103 -25.48 0.23 -6.16
N LEU A 104 -24.45 -0.22 -6.83
CA LEU A 104 -23.40 -1.08 -6.28
C LEU A 104 -22.39 -0.30 -5.41
N ALA A 105 -22.33 1.04 -5.55
CA ALA A 105 -21.52 1.92 -4.70
C ALA A 105 -22.14 2.15 -3.31
N ARG A 106 -23.41 1.77 -3.13
CA ARG A 106 -24.11 1.96 -1.85
C ARG A 106 -23.70 0.87 -0.88
N HIS A 107 -23.07 1.30 0.22
CA HIS A 107 -22.81 0.41 1.34
C HIS A 107 -24.12 0.03 2.03
N PRO A 108 -24.32 -1.24 2.41
CA PRO A 108 -25.46 -1.61 3.24
C PRO A 108 -25.31 -0.89 4.59
N ALA A 109 -26.22 0.05 4.85
CA ALA A 109 -26.39 0.63 6.16
C ALA A 109 -27.46 -0.14 6.92
N ASN A 110 -27.28 -0.31 8.23
CA ASN A 110 -28.35 -0.83 9.07
C ASN A 110 -29.44 0.25 9.27
N ASP A 111 -30.53 -0.12 9.93
CA ASP A 111 -31.67 0.78 10.21
C ASP A 111 -31.28 2.00 11.08
N THR A 112 -30.10 1.97 11.73
CA THR A 112 -29.54 3.07 12.52
C THR A 112 -28.63 4.00 11.73
N GLY A 113 -28.37 3.69 10.44
CA GLY A 113 -27.49 4.47 9.57
C GLY A 113 -26.00 4.17 9.75
N GLU A 114 -25.66 3.15 10.54
CA GLU A 114 -24.27 2.72 10.72
C GLU A 114 -23.86 1.76 9.59
N MET A 115 -22.67 1.94 9.07
CA MET A 115 -22.09 1.04 8.08
C MET A 115 -21.65 -0.25 8.78
N VAL A 116 -22.26 -1.37 8.42
CA VAL A 116 -21.83 -2.69 8.89
C VAL A 116 -20.79 -3.21 7.91
N LEU A 117 -19.52 -3.23 8.33
CA LEU A 117 -18.44 -3.87 7.59
C LEU A 117 -18.30 -5.30 8.09
N ASP A 118 -18.43 -6.24 7.16
CA ASP A 118 -18.10 -7.64 7.41
C ASP A 118 -16.61 -7.83 7.18
N PRO A 119 -15.79 -8.09 8.21
CA PRO A 119 -14.35 -8.24 8.05
C PRO A 119 -13.95 -9.47 7.22
N ASP A 120 -14.83 -10.46 7.10
CA ASP A 120 -14.64 -11.65 6.28
C ASP A 120 -15.36 -11.55 4.91
N GLY A 121 -16.00 -10.40 4.65
CA GLY A 121 -16.72 -10.13 3.42
C GLY A 121 -15.78 -9.76 2.26
N PRO A 122 -16.32 -9.73 1.02
CA PRO A 122 -15.53 -9.26 -0.12
C PRO A 122 -15.22 -7.76 0.04
N ASP A 123 -14.05 -7.36 -0.47
CA ASP A 123 -13.64 -5.96 -0.50
C ASP A 123 -14.69 -5.06 -1.14
N LEU A 124 -14.84 -3.87 -0.57
CA LEU A 124 -15.78 -2.89 -1.09
C LEU A 124 -15.29 -2.37 -2.44
N PRO A 125 -16.21 -2.23 -3.43
CA PRO A 125 -15.85 -1.64 -4.70
C PRO A 125 -15.36 -0.19 -4.53
N GLU A 126 -14.32 0.16 -5.26
CA GLU A 126 -13.85 1.53 -5.36
C GLU A 126 -14.74 2.36 -6.28
N VAL A 127 -14.93 3.62 -5.94
CA VAL A 127 -15.82 4.49 -6.71
C VAL A 127 -15.00 5.34 -7.67
N PHE A 128 -15.40 5.34 -8.96
CA PHE A 128 -14.78 6.20 -9.97
C PHE A 128 -15.77 7.17 -10.59
N THR A 129 -15.26 8.29 -11.09
CA THR A 129 -16.02 9.32 -11.79
C THR A 129 -15.64 9.37 -13.27
N GLY A 130 -16.61 9.69 -14.13
CA GLY A 130 -16.38 9.74 -15.57
C GLY A 130 -16.36 8.36 -16.24
N ASP A 131 -15.46 8.18 -17.21
CA ASP A 131 -15.33 6.98 -18.02
C ASP A 131 -13.93 6.36 -18.00
N THR A 132 -13.10 6.76 -17.05
CA THR A 132 -11.67 6.39 -16.98
C THR A 132 -11.32 5.94 -15.56
N ILE A 133 -10.54 4.87 -15.45
CA ILE A 133 -9.87 4.43 -14.22
C ILE A 133 -8.37 4.53 -14.41
N ASP A 134 -7.61 4.75 -13.35
CA ASP A 134 -6.15 4.75 -13.40
C ASP A 134 -5.61 3.37 -13.01
N ALA A 135 -5.25 2.57 -14.01
CA ALA A 135 -4.71 1.24 -13.79
C ALA A 135 -3.26 1.27 -13.26
N GLY A 136 -2.53 2.36 -13.50
CA GLY A 136 -1.18 2.56 -12.95
C GLY A 136 -1.22 2.77 -11.45
N GLU A 137 -2.15 3.60 -10.97
CA GLU A 137 -2.37 3.85 -9.54
C GLU A 137 -2.68 2.54 -8.79
N VAL A 138 -3.60 1.73 -9.33
CA VAL A 138 -3.93 0.40 -8.76
C VAL A 138 -2.70 -0.50 -8.67
N VAL A 139 -1.90 -0.59 -9.72
CA VAL A 139 -0.68 -1.39 -9.75
C VAL A 139 0.32 -0.91 -8.70
N ALA A 140 0.51 0.41 -8.58
CA ALA A 140 1.40 1.00 -7.59
C ALA A 140 0.94 0.74 -6.16
N GLU A 141 -0.36 0.80 -5.90
CA GLU A 141 -0.95 0.51 -4.59
C GLU A 141 -0.72 -0.95 -4.17
N PHE A 142 -1.07 -1.91 -5.03
CA PHE A 142 -0.86 -3.34 -4.70
C PHE A 142 0.62 -3.70 -4.58
N ALA A 143 1.50 -3.09 -5.37
CA ALA A 143 2.94 -3.24 -5.17
C ALA A 143 3.40 -2.68 -3.82
N ALA A 144 2.90 -1.50 -3.43
CA ALA A 144 3.23 -0.89 -2.14
C ALA A 144 2.78 -1.74 -0.94
N LEU A 145 1.59 -2.36 -1.02
CA LEU A 145 1.07 -3.25 0.02
C LEU A 145 1.91 -4.52 0.20
N ALA A 146 2.60 -4.96 -0.85
CA ALA A 146 3.47 -6.14 -0.83
C ALA A 146 4.91 -5.85 -0.34
N ILE A 147 5.25 -4.58 -0.10
CA ILE A 147 6.57 -4.21 0.43
C ILE A 147 6.73 -4.70 1.86
N ASP A 148 7.82 -5.42 2.15
CA ASP A 148 8.14 -5.82 3.52
C ASP A 148 8.40 -4.58 4.38
N PRO A 149 7.61 -4.31 5.43
CA PRO A 149 7.81 -3.16 6.31
C PRO A 149 9.04 -3.31 7.22
N TYR A 150 9.63 -4.51 7.32
CA TYR A 150 10.76 -4.81 8.19
C TYR A 150 11.88 -5.57 7.47
N PRO A 151 12.44 -5.03 6.38
CA PRO A 151 13.43 -5.74 5.57
C PRO A 151 14.69 -6.03 6.39
N ARG A 152 15.16 -7.27 6.33
CA ARG A 152 16.36 -7.72 7.02
C ARG A 152 17.30 -8.44 6.07
N LYS A 153 18.59 -8.12 6.20
CA LYS A 153 19.63 -8.88 5.50
C LYS A 153 19.75 -10.26 6.12
N GLU A 154 19.95 -11.28 5.30
CA GLU A 154 20.13 -12.65 5.77
C GLU A 154 21.30 -12.74 6.77
N GLY A 155 21.08 -13.49 7.86
CA GLY A 155 22.10 -13.72 8.88
C GLY A 155 22.33 -12.56 9.86
N VAL A 156 21.53 -11.50 9.77
CA VAL A 156 21.62 -10.39 10.73
C VAL A 156 20.61 -10.61 11.85
N GLU A 157 21.15 -10.78 13.06
CA GLU A 157 20.37 -10.75 14.30
C GLU A 157 20.58 -9.41 15.01
N PHE A 158 19.59 -8.95 15.76
CA PHE A 158 19.81 -7.87 16.70
C PHE A 158 20.90 -8.32 17.65
N ALA A 159 22.02 -7.59 17.71
CA ALA A 159 23.03 -7.81 18.73
C ALA A 159 22.33 -7.84 20.08
N ALA A 160 22.70 -8.84 20.89
CA ALA A 160 22.07 -9.17 22.13
C ALA A 160 21.56 -7.93 22.87
N HIS A 161 20.27 -7.97 23.18
CA HIS A 161 19.52 -7.11 24.03
C HIS A 161 20.41 -6.21 24.89
N ILE A 162 20.36 -4.92 24.64
CA ILE A 162 20.87 -3.94 25.59
C ILE A 162 19.86 -3.93 26.72
N GLU A 163 19.92 -4.91 27.58
CA GLU A 163 19.34 -4.75 28.90
C GLU A 163 20.09 -3.59 29.53
N ASP A 164 19.38 -2.53 29.79
CA ASP A 164 19.83 -1.52 30.74
C ASP A 164 20.07 -2.27 32.05
N THR A 165 21.33 -2.66 32.29
CA THR A 165 21.76 -3.39 33.46
C THR A 165 21.59 -2.57 34.73
N GLY A 166 20.85 -1.48 34.66
CA GLY A 166 20.18 -0.81 35.79
C GLY A 166 21.07 -0.35 36.94
N GLU A 167 22.40 -0.53 36.85
CA GLU A 167 23.26 -0.25 37.99
C GLU A 167 23.91 1.16 38.01
N ASN A 168 23.92 1.88 36.87
CA ASN A 168 24.66 3.15 36.86
C ASN A 168 23.94 4.39 36.31
N ASP A 169 22.70 4.33 35.84
CA ASP A 169 22.10 5.50 35.20
C ASP A 169 20.67 5.88 35.68
N ARG A 170 20.24 5.33 36.79
CA ARG A 170 18.99 5.80 37.38
C ARG A 170 19.22 7.09 38.13
N LYS A 171 19.19 8.22 37.41
CA LYS A 171 18.83 9.46 38.09
C LYS A 171 17.55 9.19 38.86
N PRO A 172 17.51 9.45 40.19
CA PRO A 172 16.30 9.20 40.95
C PRO A 172 15.17 9.92 40.28
N SER A 173 14.06 9.19 40.03
CA SER A 173 12.84 9.75 39.46
C SER A 173 12.46 11.01 40.25
N ALA A 174 12.03 12.07 39.56
CA ALA A 174 11.51 13.26 40.22
C ALA A 174 10.41 12.96 41.22
N PHE A 175 9.79 11.77 41.12
CA PHE A 175 8.77 11.25 42.07
C PHE A 175 9.35 10.39 43.21
N ALA A 176 10.66 10.13 43.22
CA ALA A 176 11.29 9.37 44.30
C ALA A 176 11.12 10.05 45.65
N ALA A 177 11.06 11.37 45.69
CA ALA A 177 10.82 12.16 46.90
C ALA A 177 9.39 11.94 47.49
N LEU A 178 8.44 11.45 46.73
CA LEU A 178 7.09 11.17 47.21
C LEU A 178 7.01 9.86 48.04
N LYS A 179 8.02 9.01 47.95
CA LYS A 179 8.07 7.73 48.66
C LYS A 179 8.24 7.90 50.14
N ASP A 180 8.81 9.04 50.57
CA ASP A 180 9.06 9.37 51.99
C ASP A 180 7.93 10.26 52.59
N TRP A 181 6.94 10.62 51.74
CA TRP A 181 5.84 11.45 52.21
C TRP A 181 4.80 10.55 52.91
N LYS A 182 5.05 10.27 54.18
CA LYS A 182 4.06 9.64 55.09
C LYS A 182 3.02 10.67 55.45
N LYS A 183 1.75 10.31 55.27
CA LYS A 183 0.63 11.01 55.89
C LYS A 183 0.76 10.82 57.40
N ASP A 184 0.94 11.94 58.12
CA ASP A 184 0.57 12.02 59.51
C ASP A 184 -0.94 12.00 59.66
#